data_e64e6c5b2011f60c1c0b98b8e54d1363
#
_entry.id   e64e6c5b2011f60c1c0b98b8e54d1363
#
_cell.length_a   1.000
_cell.length_b   1.000
_cell.length_c   1.000
_cell.angle_alpha   90.00
_cell.angle_beta   90.00
_cell.angle_gamma   90.00
#
_symmetry.space_group_name_H-M   'P 1'
#
loop_
_entity.id
_entity.type
_entity.pdbx_description
1 polymer ?
#
loop_
_entity_poly.entity_id
_entity_poly.type
_entity_poly.pdbx_seq_one_letter_code
_entity_poly.pdbx_strand_id
1 'polypeptide(L)'
;MIRPIRVVRSFWLIFACILLTSLASQAQERLCDPSFEDCYTPLLKAVQAETAGIDFAFYGMELPGLADAIVRRYQAGVAVRITVEPRANLKFPGNQAILDKFQAAGIPMRYKLGDGIVHVKMLLLAGQNKIIFSSSNFGDGDVRPYEPYVNYVDGTWYFSDDPQLVNSFKTRYDDNWTNTILYGNYANITAPVTRRYQTYPIDPSINFLPNHDLSEDYSTRTIAQIDQENQRIDITMYRLTDVRICDALLRAVARGVPVRLLAEPDEYRFSASRLGSELTGPYNVDRLYAAGVQIKMRKHLGLTHQKSVLLYGRGLTIFGSSNWSTPSFNYQEEHNYFTNKAWFFQWFADQFNRKWNSATEFEPFVPQPPTAPANLAPANGSIAGQTVLLSWEGGRWAHKYDVYFGQTTLNLIASDVITGAFGPDSSESYPVAGLQNGASYCWRIVGKTMANQTVTGPTWCFTASSATPAQSAPMQLLLDSTGPAVDQAASLDSIRFLRDPFVVNGPDLLNVGSDRNTRVIVFVKNLQLAQNETASSVLVSLVDANNQSFDVAADVVRPVPNTDFVQVIFRLPTTIAQGKCVVMVKAHGQTSNTGSIRIGY
;
A
#
# COMPACT_ATOMS: atom_id res chain seq x y z
N MET A 1 -47.46 1.33 100.33
CA MET A 1 -48.13 1.44 99.00
C MET A 1 -47.08 1.79 97.96
N ILE A 2 -46.59 0.83 97.30
CA ILE A 2 -45.54 0.97 96.27
C ILE A 2 -46.13 0.46 94.93
N ARG A 3 -46.23 1.36 93.95
CA ARG A 3 -46.65 0.99 92.60
C ARG A 3 -45.43 0.55 91.78
N PRO A 4 -45.53 -0.51 90.93
CA PRO A 4 -44.43 -0.93 90.11
C PRO A 4 -44.35 -0.09 88.82
N ILE A 5 -43.15 0.24 88.48
CA ILE A 5 -42.74 0.89 87.20
C ILE A 5 -42.74 -0.14 86.09
N ARG A 6 -43.49 0.08 85.00
CA ARG A 6 -43.43 -0.71 83.80
C ARG A 6 -42.25 -0.20 82.95
N VAL A 7 -41.28 -1.06 82.70
CA VAL A 7 -40.20 -0.86 81.72
C VAL A 7 -40.70 -1.27 80.35
N VAL A 8 -40.82 -0.34 79.41
CA VAL A 8 -41.09 -0.55 78.01
C VAL A 8 -39.75 -0.80 77.35
N ARG A 9 -39.52 -2.01 76.82
CA ARG A 9 -38.38 -2.35 75.99
C ARG A 9 -38.73 -1.96 74.54
N SER A 10 -38.13 -0.90 74.05
CA SER A 10 -38.13 -0.51 72.63
C SER A 10 -37.11 -1.39 71.88
N PHE A 11 -37.60 -2.25 70.98
CA PHE A 11 -36.79 -2.95 70.02
C PHE A 11 -36.44 -1.99 68.88
N TRP A 12 -35.18 -1.58 68.73
CA TRP A 12 -34.66 -0.93 67.56
C TRP A 12 -34.24 -2.01 66.53
N LEU A 13 -35.05 -2.18 65.46
CA LEU A 13 -34.67 -2.91 64.25
C LEU A 13 -33.70 -2.01 63.47
N ILE A 14 -32.40 -2.32 63.54
CA ILE A 14 -31.38 -1.77 62.66
C ILE A 14 -31.53 -2.45 61.30
N PHE A 15 -32.16 -1.75 60.35
CA PHE A 15 -32.11 -2.16 58.93
C PHE A 15 -30.74 -1.77 58.39
N ALA A 16 -29.78 -2.72 58.35
CA ALA A 16 -28.55 -2.57 57.62
C ALA A 16 -28.85 -2.67 56.12
N CYS A 17 -29.06 -1.52 55.46
CA CYS A 17 -29.00 -1.45 54.00
C CYS A 17 -27.56 -1.74 53.57
N ILE A 18 -27.30 -2.97 53.17
CA ILE A 18 -26.09 -3.34 52.41
C ILE A 18 -26.26 -2.72 51.04
N LEU A 19 -25.72 -1.51 50.86
CA LEU A 19 -25.44 -0.95 49.52
C LEU A 19 -24.37 -1.85 48.87
N LEU A 20 -24.81 -2.85 48.11
CA LEU A 20 -23.97 -3.50 47.10
C LEU A 20 -23.68 -2.45 46.02
N THR A 21 -22.69 -1.59 46.28
CA THR A 21 -22.00 -0.91 45.19
C THR A 21 -21.32 -1.99 44.38
N SER A 22 -21.90 -2.32 43.23
CA SER A 22 -21.17 -3.00 42.19
C SER A 22 -19.99 -2.11 41.85
N LEU A 23 -18.83 -2.38 42.42
CA LEU A 23 -17.56 -1.88 41.90
C LEU A 23 -17.51 -2.42 40.48
N ALA A 24 -17.92 -1.60 39.50
CA ALA A 24 -17.59 -1.86 38.12
C ALA A 24 -16.08 -2.03 38.12
N SER A 25 -15.62 -3.25 37.89
CA SER A 25 -14.19 -3.52 37.72
C SER A 25 -13.71 -2.59 36.64
N GLN A 26 -12.85 -1.64 37.02
CA GLN A 26 -12.26 -0.74 36.04
C GLN A 26 -11.49 -1.63 35.06
N ALA A 27 -11.71 -1.42 33.75
CA ALA A 27 -11.05 -2.19 32.71
C ALA A 27 -9.52 -2.20 32.95
N GLN A 28 -8.95 -3.40 32.94
CA GLN A 28 -7.51 -3.56 33.11
C GLN A 28 -6.85 -3.44 31.75
N GLU A 29 -6.45 -2.23 31.40
CA GLU A 29 -5.83 -1.92 30.13
C GLU A 29 -4.33 -1.69 30.29
N ARG A 30 -3.55 -2.18 29.35
CA ARG A 30 -2.09 -2.02 29.34
C ARG A 30 -1.58 -1.85 27.91
N LEU A 31 -0.71 -0.89 27.71
CA LEU A 31 0.17 -0.80 26.55
C LEU A 31 1.55 -1.40 26.90
N CYS A 32 2.23 -1.94 25.88
CA CYS A 32 3.56 -2.52 26.04
C CYS A 32 4.43 -2.14 24.84
N ASP A 33 5.65 -1.66 25.12
CA ASP A 33 6.63 -1.21 24.12
C ASP A 33 7.78 -2.24 23.99
N PRO A 34 7.84 -3.02 22.91
CA PRO A 34 8.87 -4.04 22.72
C PRO A 34 10.27 -3.45 22.48
N SER A 35 10.43 -2.13 22.39
CA SER A 35 11.77 -1.53 22.29
C SER A 35 12.63 -1.74 23.55
N PHE A 36 12.00 -1.98 24.71
CA PHE A 36 12.67 -2.22 25.99
C PHE A 36 11.94 -3.16 26.93
N GLU A 37 10.64 -3.45 26.69
CA GLU A 37 9.81 -4.31 27.54
C GLU A 37 9.69 -5.72 26.97
N ASP A 38 9.50 -6.70 27.84
CA ASP A 38 9.06 -8.05 27.47
C ASP A 38 7.53 -8.09 27.39
N CYS A 39 6.99 -7.91 26.18
CA CYS A 39 5.58 -8.06 25.86
C CYS A 39 5.19 -9.53 25.63
N TYR A 40 6.16 -10.43 25.44
CA TYR A 40 5.91 -11.86 25.21
C TYR A 40 5.38 -12.58 26.46
N THR A 41 6.01 -12.35 27.60
CA THR A 41 5.61 -13.03 28.86
C THR A 41 4.14 -12.75 29.25
N PRO A 42 3.63 -11.51 29.25
CA PRO A 42 2.21 -11.26 29.54
C PRO A 42 1.28 -11.84 28.46
N LEU A 43 1.67 -11.82 27.18
CA LEU A 43 0.93 -12.45 26.09
C LEU A 43 0.81 -13.97 26.30
N LEU A 44 1.93 -14.63 26.57
CA LEU A 44 2.01 -16.07 26.83
C LEU A 44 1.17 -16.47 28.06
N LYS A 45 1.29 -15.73 29.17
CA LYS A 45 0.51 -15.96 30.39
C LYS A 45 -0.99 -15.83 30.15
N ALA A 46 -1.42 -14.84 29.36
CA ALA A 46 -2.82 -14.66 29.02
C ALA A 46 -3.36 -15.87 28.24
N VAL A 47 -2.61 -16.39 27.25
CA VAL A 47 -3.00 -17.61 26.52
C VAL A 47 -3.05 -18.83 27.45
N GLN A 48 -2.06 -19.01 28.33
CA GLN A 48 -2.01 -20.14 29.27
C GLN A 48 -3.16 -20.14 30.27
N ALA A 49 -3.66 -18.97 30.64
CA ALA A 49 -4.76 -18.80 31.58
C ALA A 49 -6.16 -18.95 30.93
N GLU A 50 -6.25 -18.98 29.58
CA GLU A 50 -7.54 -19.07 28.90
C GLU A 50 -8.20 -20.43 29.08
N THR A 51 -9.51 -20.42 29.38
CA THR A 51 -10.27 -21.64 29.71
C THR A 51 -11.49 -21.87 28.83
N ALA A 52 -12.00 -20.87 28.13
CA ALA A 52 -13.24 -20.95 27.36
C ALA A 52 -13.01 -20.97 25.85
N GLY A 53 -12.27 -19.98 25.33
CA GLY A 53 -12.09 -19.90 23.88
C GLY A 53 -11.01 -18.92 23.45
N ILE A 54 -10.30 -19.30 22.39
CA ILE A 54 -9.27 -18.46 21.74
C ILE A 54 -9.68 -18.25 20.29
N ASP A 55 -9.82 -16.99 19.88
CA ASP A 55 -9.93 -16.57 18.50
C ASP A 55 -8.69 -15.78 18.11
N PHE A 56 -7.95 -16.27 17.13
CA PHE A 56 -6.64 -15.74 16.76
C PHE A 56 -6.61 -15.40 15.28
N ALA A 57 -6.17 -14.18 14.94
CA ALA A 57 -5.95 -13.78 13.55
C ALA A 57 -4.61 -13.04 13.43
N PHE A 58 -3.80 -13.40 12.44
CA PHE A 58 -2.47 -12.84 12.26
C PHE A 58 -2.00 -12.89 10.80
N TYR A 59 -1.09 -11.98 10.46
CA TYR A 59 -0.38 -11.99 9.19
C TYR A 59 0.78 -12.98 9.22
N GLY A 60 1.77 -12.77 10.09
CA GLY A 60 2.94 -13.64 10.24
C GLY A 60 3.20 -14.01 11.70
N MET A 61 3.60 -15.25 11.93
CA MET A 61 3.87 -15.78 13.27
C MET A 61 5.13 -16.65 13.29
N GLU A 62 6.09 -16.29 14.13
CA GLU A 62 7.35 -17.00 14.36
C GLU A 62 7.65 -17.19 15.86
N LEU A 63 6.59 -17.38 16.68
CA LEU A 63 6.67 -17.60 18.13
C LEU A 63 6.28 -19.04 18.48
N PRO A 64 7.18 -20.03 18.37
CA PRO A 64 6.86 -21.44 18.61
C PRO A 64 6.33 -21.71 20.03
N GLY A 65 6.84 -20.99 21.03
CA GLY A 65 6.36 -21.14 22.43
C GLY A 65 4.92 -20.67 22.62
N LEU A 66 4.47 -19.62 21.91
CA LEU A 66 3.08 -19.17 21.92
C LEU A 66 2.18 -20.18 21.19
N ALA A 67 2.65 -20.70 20.04
CA ALA A 67 1.95 -21.74 19.31
C ALA A 67 1.75 -23.00 20.16
N ASP A 68 2.79 -23.44 20.87
CA ASP A 68 2.71 -24.58 21.80
C ASP A 68 1.71 -24.33 22.93
N ALA A 69 1.62 -23.11 23.45
CA ALA A 69 0.65 -22.77 24.48
C ALA A 69 -0.79 -22.85 23.94
N ILE A 70 -1.04 -22.34 22.72
CA ILE A 70 -2.33 -22.43 22.04
C ILE A 70 -2.72 -23.90 21.80
N VAL A 71 -1.79 -24.72 21.30
CA VAL A 71 -2.02 -26.17 21.10
C VAL A 71 -2.36 -26.86 22.41
N ARG A 72 -1.63 -26.58 23.49
CA ARG A 72 -1.94 -27.16 24.81
C ARG A 72 -3.31 -26.74 25.33
N ARG A 73 -3.75 -25.51 25.09
CA ARG A 73 -5.11 -25.07 25.43
C ARG A 73 -6.17 -25.84 24.64
N TYR A 74 -5.97 -25.98 23.34
CA TYR A 74 -6.86 -26.76 22.48
C TYR A 74 -6.97 -28.22 22.94
N GLN A 75 -5.85 -28.87 23.22
CA GLN A 75 -5.80 -30.24 23.76
C GLN A 75 -6.45 -30.38 25.13
N ALA A 76 -6.47 -29.30 25.92
CA ALA A 76 -7.17 -29.24 27.20
C ALA A 76 -8.69 -28.93 27.06
N GLY A 77 -9.23 -28.89 25.84
CA GLY A 77 -10.66 -28.68 25.56
C GLY A 77 -11.08 -27.22 25.38
N VAL A 78 -10.14 -26.27 25.38
CA VAL A 78 -10.44 -24.87 25.05
C VAL A 78 -10.78 -24.77 23.56
N ALA A 79 -11.89 -24.12 23.23
CA ALA A 79 -12.32 -23.96 21.84
C ALA A 79 -11.43 -22.93 21.10
N VAL A 80 -10.60 -23.38 20.17
CA VAL A 80 -9.68 -22.52 19.40
C VAL A 80 -10.13 -22.39 17.95
N ARG A 81 -10.07 -21.17 17.39
CA ARG A 81 -10.27 -20.88 15.96
C ARG A 81 -9.17 -19.94 15.49
N ILE A 82 -8.61 -20.18 14.29
CA ILE A 82 -7.51 -19.36 13.78
C ILE A 82 -7.79 -18.91 12.35
N THR A 83 -7.64 -17.61 12.09
CA THR A 83 -7.59 -17.04 10.74
C THR A 83 -6.14 -16.75 10.38
N VAL A 84 -5.66 -17.38 9.31
CA VAL A 84 -4.25 -17.39 8.91
C VAL A 84 -4.02 -16.70 7.57
N GLU A 85 -2.78 -16.29 7.31
CA GLU A 85 -2.33 -15.74 6.03
C GLU A 85 -1.18 -16.59 5.46
N PRO A 86 -1.48 -17.61 4.63
CA PRO A 86 -0.43 -18.49 4.08
C PRO A 86 0.55 -17.76 3.16
N ARG A 87 0.14 -16.64 2.53
CA ARG A 87 1.03 -15.83 1.67
C ARG A 87 2.15 -15.15 2.45
N ALA A 88 2.01 -15.05 3.77
CA ALA A 88 3.05 -14.52 4.65
C ALA A 88 4.31 -15.40 4.70
N ASN A 89 4.24 -16.68 4.32
CA ASN A 89 5.37 -17.61 4.34
C ASN A 89 6.57 -17.14 3.52
N LEU A 90 6.34 -16.31 2.50
CA LEU A 90 7.42 -15.69 1.71
C LEU A 90 8.25 -14.68 2.51
N LYS A 91 7.66 -14.04 3.52
CA LYS A 91 8.32 -13.03 4.36
C LYS A 91 8.73 -13.57 5.74
N PHE A 92 8.05 -14.60 6.20
CA PHE A 92 8.22 -15.21 7.51
C PHE A 92 8.49 -16.71 7.33
N PRO A 93 9.75 -17.12 7.15
CA PRO A 93 10.08 -18.53 6.87
C PRO A 93 9.60 -19.51 7.97
N GLY A 94 9.56 -19.07 9.22
CA GLY A 94 9.06 -19.86 10.35
C GLY A 94 7.53 -20.00 10.40
N ASN A 95 6.77 -19.19 9.66
CA ASN A 95 5.31 -19.19 9.70
C ASN A 95 4.71 -20.53 9.28
N GLN A 96 5.22 -21.17 8.21
CA GLN A 96 4.70 -22.47 7.75
C GLN A 96 4.80 -23.54 8.84
N ALA A 97 5.91 -23.63 9.55
CA ALA A 97 6.07 -24.60 10.62
C ALA A 97 5.04 -24.40 11.78
N ILE A 98 4.63 -23.17 12.02
CA ILE A 98 3.56 -22.85 12.99
C ILE A 98 2.18 -23.29 12.44
N LEU A 99 1.90 -23.03 11.15
CA LEU A 99 0.65 -23.46 10.51
C LEU A 99 0.54 -24.99 10.52
N ASP A 100 1.62 -25.71 10.19
CA ASP A 100 1.67 -27.18 10.20
C ASP A 100 1.43 -27.73 11.64
N LYS A 101 1.99 -27.07 12.64
CA LYS A 101 1.77 -27.43 14.06
C LYS A 101 0.30 -27.30 14.45
N PHE A 102 -0.37 -26.22 14.09
CA PHE A 102 -1.80 -26.01 14.35
C PHE A 102 -2.66 -27.00 13.58
N GLN A 103 -2.32 -27.28 12.33
CA GLN A 103 -3.00 -28.29 11.51
C GLN A 103 -2.89 -29.68 12.11
N ALA A 104 -1.67 -30.10 12.49
CA ALA A 104 -1.41 -31.41 13.11
C ALA A 104 -2.12 -31.57 14.47
N ALA A 105 -2.31 -30.49 15.21
CA ALA A 105 -3.07 -30.49 16.47
C ALA A 105 -4.60 -30.61 16.26
N GLY A 106 -5.11 -30.47 15.03
CA GLY A 106 -6.54 -30.52 14.73
C GLY A 106 -7.27 -29.19 14.90
N ILE A 107 -6.56 -28.07 15.06
CA ILE A 107 -7.17 -26.76 15.27
C ILE A 107 -7.87 -26.28 13.98
N PRO A 108 -9.14 -25.84 14.05
CA PRO A 108 -9.86 -25.28 12.91
C PRO A 108 -9.20 -23.98 12.41
N MET A 109 -8.87 -23.94 11.11
CA MET A 109 -8.22 -22.80 10.49
C MET A 109 -8.89 -22.36 9.19
N ARG A 110 -9.04 -21.04 9.01
CA ARG A 110 -9.52 -20.41 7.78
C ARG A 110 -8.52 -19.37 7.27
N TYR A 111 -8.63 -18.98 6.01
CA TYR A 111 -7.77 -17.97 5.38
C TYR A 111 -8.58 -17.05 4.47
N LYS A 112 -8.09 -15.83 4.23
CA LYS A 112 -8.75 -14.86 3.36
C LYS A 112 -8.57 -15.24 1.88
N LEU A 113 -9.68 -15.27 1.13
CA LEU A 113 -9.71 -15.48 -0.31
C LEU A 113 -9.56 -14.15 -1.08
N GLY A 114 -9.20 -14.27 -2.36
CA GLY A 114 -9.14 -13.12 -3.27
C GLY A 114 -8.06 -12.11 -2.90
N ASP A 115 -8.36 -10.86 -3.22
CA ASP A 115 -7.43 -9.75 -3.00
C ASP A 115 -7.32 -9.34 -1.54
N GLY A 116 -6.16 -8.77 -1.19
CA GLY A 116 -5.81 -8.41 0.18
C GLY A 116 -5.43 -9.61 1.03
N ILE A 117 -4.91 -9.32 2.20
CA ILE A 117 -4.34 -10.29 3.15
C ILE A 117 -5.02 -10.15 4.51
N VAL A 118 -4.90 -11.18 5.35
CA VAL A 118 -5.16 -11.06 6.78
C VAL A 118 -3.99 -10.27 7.38
N HIS A 119 -4.17 -8.97 7.60
CA HIS A 119 -3.12 -8.12 8.14
C HIS A 119 -3.41 -7.64 9.56
N VAL A 120 -4.54 -8.00 10.11
CA VAL A 120 -4.87 -7.85 11.53
C VAL A 120 -3.90 -8.66 12.40
N LYS A 121 -3.59 -8.19 13.60
CA LYS A 121 -2.78 -8.87 14.62
C LYS A 121 -3.56 -8.84 15.92
N MET A 122 -4.39 -9.87 16.14
CA MET A 122 -5.29 -9.92 17.28
C MET A 122 -5.41 -11.30 17.92
N LEU A 123 -5.58 -11.32 19.22
CA LEU A 123 -5.85 -12.50 20.03
C LEU A 123 -7.00 -12.21 20.99
N LEU A 124 -8.15 -12.84 20.80
CA LEU A 124 -9.32 -12.72 21.63
C LEU A 124 -9.43 -13.91 22.58
N LEU A 125 -9.50 -13.65 23.87
CA LEU A 125 -9.55 -14.62 24.96
C LEU A 125 -10.92 -14.54 25.63
N ALA A 126 -11.79 -15.49 25.26
CA ALA A 126 -13.22 -15.43 25.56
C ALA A 126 -13.54 -15.56 27.05
N GLY A 127 -12.85 -16.46 27.77
CA GLY A 127 -13.06 -16.69 29.21
C GLY A 127 -12.57 -15.54 30.07
N GLN A 128 -11.55 -14.84 29.61
CA GLN A 128 -11.00 -13.65 30.28
C GLN A 128 -11.72 -12.36 29.84
N ASN A 129 -12.62 -12.44 28.86
CA ASN A 129 -13.21 -11.27 28.20
C ASN A 129 -12.12 -10.24 27.82
N LYS A 130 -11.07 -10.69 27.14
CA LYS A 130 -9.89 -9.89 26.85
C LYS A 130 -9.56 -9.90 25.36
N ILE A 131 -9.20 -8.75 24.82
CA ILE A 131 -8.61 -8.57 23.50
C ILE A 131 -7.16 -8.09 23.63
N ILE A 132 -6.27 -8.70 22.85
CA ILE A 132 -4.88 -8.26 22.70
C ILE A 132 -4.68 -8.01 21.21
N PHE A 133 -4.22 -6.81 20.84
CA PHE A 133 -3.91 -6.49 19.45
C PHE A 133 -2.69 -5.60 19.31
N SER A 134 -2.10 -5.58 18.13
CA SER A 134 -0.80 -4.95 17.90
C SER A 134 -0.71 -4.30 16.52
N SER A 135 0.19 -3.32 16.39
CA SER A 135 0.68 -2.84 15.10
C SER A 135 1.74 -3.75 14.48
N SER A 136 2.35 -4.63 15.28
CA SER A 136 3.43 -5.54 14.89
C SER A 136 2.95 -6.98 14.72
N ASN A 137 3.76 -7.82 14.03
CA ASN A 137 3.47 -9.23 13.85
C ASN A 137 3.80 -10.05 15.12
N PHE A 138 3.70 -11.37 15.03
CA PHE A 138 4.04 -12.30 16.12
C PHE A 138 5.45 -12.88 15.90
N GLY A 139 6.44 -12.01 15.70
CA GLY A 139 7.85 -12.34 15.64
C GLY A 139 8.56 -12.13 16.99
N ASP A 140 9.75 -12.70 17.17
CA ASP A 140 10.47 -12.58 18.45
C ASP A 140 10.84 -11.12 18.74
N GLY A 141 11.40 -10.41 17.76
CA GLY A 141 11.72 -8.98 17.89
C GLY A 141 10.50 -8.06 17.98
N ASP A 142 9.30 -8.53 17.59
CA ASP A 142 8.03 -7.80 17.69
C ASP A 142 7.44 -7.80 19.11
N VAL A 143 7.86 -8.75 19.98
CA VAL A 143 7.31 -8.92 21.34
C VAL A 143 8.31 -8.65 22.44
N ARG A 144 9.60 -8.60 22.13
CA ARG A 144 10.67 -8.26 23.08
C ARG A 144 11.91 -7.80 22.31
N PRO A 145 12.76 -6.95 22.89
CA PRO A 145 13.98 -6.53 22.22
C PRO A 145 15.02 -7.67 22.26
N TYR A 146 15.80 -7.83 21.20
CA TYR A 146 17.06 -8.57 21.25
C TYR A 146 18.09 -7.81 22.08
N GLU A 147 18.09 -6.48 21.96
CA GLU A 147 18.88 -5.56 22.75
C GLU A 147 18.06 -4.28 22.97
N PRO A 148 17.74 -3.91 24.23
CA PRO A 148 16.89 -2.75 24.53
C PRO A 148 17.41 -1.47 23.86
N TYR A 149 16.50 -0.75 23.17
CA TYR A 149 16.73 0.50 22.45
C TYR A 149 17.71 0.41 21.27
N VAL A 150 18.26 -0.76 20.95
CA VAL A 150 19.29 -0.98 19.93
C VAL A 150 18.82 -1.94 18.84
N ASN A 151 18.24 -3.09 19.23
CA ASN A 151 17.79 -4.11 18.29
C ASN A 151 16.41 -4.64 18.67
N TYR A 152 15.38 -4.17 17.95
CA TYR A 152 13.98 -4.53 18.20
C TYR A 152 13.12 -4.19 16.99
N VAL A 153 11.92 -4.78 16.90
CA VAL A 153 10.89 -4.32 15.96
C VAL A 153 10.01 -3.30 16.66
N ASP A 154 10.03 -2.07 16.18
CA ASP A 154 9.26 -0.96 16.75
C ASP A 154 7.76 -1.17 16.50
N GLY A 155 7.02 -1.35 17.57
CA GLY A 155 5.58 -1.55 17.54
C GLY A 155 4.96 -1.26 18.90
N THR A 156 3.69 -1.61 19.05
CA THR A 156 2.98 -1.48 20.32
C THR A 156 1.97 -2.61 20.47
N TRP A 157 1.92 -3.19 21.66
CA TRP A 157 0.95 -4.19 22.05
C TRP A 157 -0.07 -3.58 23.01
N TYR A 158 -1.34 -3.77 22.74
CA TYR A 158 -2.41 -3.31 23.62
C TYR A 158 -3.22 -4.49 24.15
N PHE A 159 -3.32 -4.56 25.47
CA PHE A 159 -4.09 -5.53 26.23
C PHE A 159 -5.29 -4.82 26.83
N SER A 160 -6.51 -5.26 26.53
CA SER A 160 -7.72 -4.61 27.02
C SER A 160 -8.79 -5.64 27.38
N ASP A 161 -9.48 -5.38 28.49
CA ASP A 161 -10.72 -6.05 28.90
C ASP A 161 -11.92 -5.07 28.87
N ASP A 162 -11.79 -3.93 28.15
CA ASP A 162 -12.89 -3.01 27.88
C ASP A 162 -14.01 -3.76 27.14
N PRO A 163 -15.21 -3.91 27.76
CA PRO A 163 -16.25 -4.74 27.19
C PRO A 163 -16.75 -4.27 25.82
N GLN A 164 -16.74 -2.98 25.53
CA GLN A 164 -17.22 -2.45 24.25
C GLN A 164 -16.22 -2.82 23.14
N LEU A 165 -14.94 -2.65 23.43
CA LEU A 165 -13.87 -3.03 22.51
C LEU A 165 -13.82 -4.53 22.28
N VAL A 166 -13.84 -5.34 23.36
CA VAL A 166 -13.86 -6.81 23.28
C VAL A 166 -15.06 -7.32 22.47
N ASN A 167 -16.25 -6.77 22.71
CA ASN A 167 -17.47 -7.16 22.00
C ASN A 167 -17.41 -6.79 20.51
N SER A 168 -16.80 -5.67 20.15
CA SER A 168 -16.56 -5.29 18.76
C SER A 168 -15.68 -6.32 18.03
N PHE A 169 -14.61 -6.77 18.67
CA PHE A 169 -13.76 -7.83 18.11
C PHE A 169 -14.45 -9.18 18.04
N LYS A 170 -15.31 -9.53 19.02
CA LYS A 170 -16.14 -10.76 18.97
C LYS A 170 -17.04 -10.75 17.74
N THR A 171 -17.74 -9.64 17.51
CA THR A 171 -18.63 -9.49 16.34
C THR A 171 -17.83 -9.58 15.04
N ARG A 172 -16.74 -8.79 14.91
CA ARG A 172 -15.93 -8.78 13.69
C ARG A 172 -15.29 -10.11 13.38
N TYR A 173 -14.75 -10.81 14.40
CA TYR A 173 -14.17 -12.13 14.19
C TYR A 173 -15.20 -13.14 13.68
N ASP A 174 -16.37 -13.17 14.27
CA ASP A 174 -17.47 -14.07 13.85
C ASP A 174 -18.00 -13.73 12.46
N ASP A 175 -18.09 -12.44 12.10
CA ASP A 175 -18.48 -12.00 10.76
C ASP A 175 -17.49 -12.53 9.70
N ASN A 176 -16.19 -12.39 9.95
CA ASN A 176 -15.16 -12.93 9.07
C ASN A 176 -15.17 -14.48 9.08
N TRP A 177 -15.28 -15.09 10.25
CA TRP A 177 -15.28 -16.55 10.39
C TRP A 177 -16.44 -17.23 9.65
N THR A 178 -17.61 -16.65 9.67
CA THR A 178 -18.81 -17.21 9.00
C THR A 178 -18.96 -16.78 7.55
N ASN A 179 -18.17 -15.81 7.07
CA ASN A 179 -18.22 -15.38 5.68
C ASN A 179 -17.55 -16.42 4.77
N THR A 180 -18.35 -17.15 4.00
CA THR A 180 -17.88 -18.20 3.08
C THR A 180 -17.50 -17.66 1.69
N ILE A 181 -17.77 -16.39 1.42
CA ILE A 181 -17.40 -15.71 0.16
C ILE A 181 -15.96 -15.17 0.25
N LEU A 182 -15.63 -14.54 1.36
CA LEU A 182 -14.33 -13.88 1.54
C LEU A 182 -13.30 -14.76 2.26
N TYR A 183 -13.72 -15.88 2.88
CA TYR A 183 -12.83 -16.78 3.61
C TYR A 183 -13.04 -18.22 3.21
N GLY A 184 -11.94 -18.90 2.89
CA GLY A 184 -11.87 -20.34 2.60
C GLY A 184 -11.43 -21.15 3.82
N ASN A 185 -11.64 -22.47 3.76
CA ASN A 185 -11.14 -23.41 4.75
C ASN A 185 -9.66 -23.71 4.49
N TYR A 186 -8.81 -23.49 5.49
CA TYR A 186 -7.39 -23.85 5.40
C TYR A 186 -7.16 -25.28 5.89
N ALA A 187 -7.56 -25.59 7.13
CA ALA A 187 -7.43 -26.93 7.70
C ALA A 187 -8.47 -27.18 8.80
N ASN A 188 -8.81 -28.46 9.03
CA ASN A 188 -9.59 -28.99 10.14
C ASN A 188 -11.01 -28.40 10.29
N ILE A 189 -11.60 -27.92 9.21
CA ILE A 189 -13.01 -27.50 9.18
C ILE A 189 -13.85 -28.70 8.74
N THR A 190 -14.45 -29.40 9.71
CA THR A 190 -15.21 -30.65 9.50
C THR A 190 -16.73 -30.46 9.57
N ALA A 191 -17.20 -29.26 9.93
CA ALA A 191 -18.61 -28.91 10.06
C ALA A 191 -18.86 -27.50 9.49
N PRO A 192 -20.12 -27.13 9.21
CA PRO A 192 -20.44 -25.76 8.83
C PRO A 192 -19.95 -24.75 9.85
N VAL A 193 -19.33 -23.66 9.37
CA VAL A 193 -18.82 -22.59 10.25
C VAL A 193 -20.00 -21.79 10.83
N THR A 194 -19.97 -21.56 12.13
CA THR A 194 -21.02 -20.85 12.86
C THR A 194 -20.43 -19.76 13.74
N ARG A 195 -21.26 -18.80 14.11
CA ARG A 195 -20.89 -17.79 15.09
C ARG A 195 -20.67 -18.44 16.47
N ARG A 196 -19.70 -17.94 17.21
CA ARG A 196 -19.47 -18.30 18.62
C ARG A 196 -20.19 -17.35 19.57
N TYR A 197 -20.29 -16.08 19.17
CA TYR A 197 -20.81 -15.00 19.99
C TYR A 197 -22.14 -14.47 19.43
N GLN A 198 -22.93 -13.84 20.30
CA GLN A 198 -24.00 -12.98 19.82
C GLN A 198 -23.41 -11.75 19.09
N THR A 199 -24.18 -11.14 18.21
CA THR A 199 -23.78 -9.90 17.54
C THR A 199 -23.90 -8.73 18.51
N TYR A 200 -22.81 -8.00 18.68
CA TYR A 200 -22.75 -6.76 19.45
C TYR A 200 -22.59 -5.56 18.51
N PRO A 201 -23.06 -4.38 18.91
CA PRO A 201 -22.72 -3.15 18.19
C PRO A 201 -21.20 -2.95 18.16
N ILE A 202 -20.70 -2.48 17.02
CA ILE A 202 -19.27 -2.09 16.91
C ILE A 202 -19.09 -0.74 17.62
N ASP A 203 -18.11 -0.68 18.51
CA ASP A 203 -17.71 0.57 19.17
C ASP A 203 -17.20 1.56 18.10
N PRO A 204 -17.71 2.79 18.05
CA PRO A 204 -17.28 3.78 17.06
C PRO A 204 -15.80 4.17 17.17
N SER A 205 -15.12 3.87 18.28
CA SER A 205 -13.68 4.08 18.42
C SER A 205 -12.83 3.07 17.65
N ILE A 206 -13.39 1.92 17.24
CA ILE A 206 -12.67 0.92 16.46
C ILE A 206 -13.17 0.92 15.01
N ASN A 207 -12.25 1.02 14.07
CA ASN A 207 -12.50 0.89 12.63
C ASN A 207 -11.90 -0.42 12.12
N PHE A 208 -12.73 -1.29 11.57
CA PHE A 208 -12.32 -2.54 10.94
C PHE A 208 -12.34 -2.43 9.42
N LEU A 209 -11.34 -2.98 8.75
CA LEU A 209 -11.25 -3.03 7.29
C LEU A 209 -11.24 -4.48 6.79
N PRO A 210 -11.69 -4.75 5.55
CA PRO A 210 -12.46 -3.83 4.73
C PRO A 210 -13.80 -3.48 5.40
N ASN A 211 -14.20 -2.23 5.26
CA ASN A 211 -15.51 -1.83 5.77
C ASN A 211 -16.58 -2.27 4.77
N HIS A 212 -17.51 -3.09 5.19
CA HIS A 212 -18.60 -3.57 4.35
C HIS A 212 -19.65 -2.47 4.07
N ASP A 213 -19.69 -1.47 4.93
CA ASP A 213 -20.49 -0.28 4.76
C ASP A 213 -19.61 0.87 4.23
N LEU A 214 -19.30 0.88 2.97
CA LEU A 214 -18.37 1.76 2.25
C LEU A 214 -18.43 3.28 2.57
N SER A 215 -19.20 3.67 3.58
CA SER A 215 -19.45 5.05 3.97
C SER A 215 -18.25 5.76 4.59
N GLU A 216 -17.32 5.04 5.23
CA GLU A 216 -16.15 5.65 5.88
C GLU A 216 -14.95 4.72 5.86
N ASP A 217 -14.03 4.92 4.92
CA ASP A 217 -12.74 4.25 4.94
C ASP A 217 -11.79 4.86 6.00
N TYR A 218 -10.74 4.12 6.36
CA TYR A 218 -9.73 4.59 7.33
C TYR A 218 -9.05 5.89 6.89
N SER A 219 -8.76 6.05 5.60
CA SER A 219 -8.16 7.28 5.06
C SER A 219 -9.06 8.48 5.26
N THR A 220 -10.32 8.38 4.87
CA THR A 220 -11.31 9.46 4.99
C THR A 220 -11.46 9.89 6.43
N ARG A 221 -11.58 8.92 7.35
CA ARG A 221 -11.68 9.19 8.78
C ARG A 221 -10.42 9.86 9.33
N THR A 222 -9.24 9.36 8.97
CA THR A 222 -7.95 9.91 9.41
C THR A 222 -7.73 11.32 8.86
N ILE A 223 -8.03 11.55 7.58
CA ILE A 223 -7.96 12.86 6.92
C ILE A 223 -8.85 13.88 7.64
N ALA A 224 -10.10 13.51 7.95
CA ALA A 224 -11.02 14.39 8.66
C ALA A 224 -10.49 14.80 10.05
N GLN A 225 -9.76 13.90 10.74
CA GLN A 225 -9.13 14.23 12.03
C GLN A 225 -7.92 15.15 11.86
N ILE A 226 -7.06 14.90 10.85
CA ILE A 226 -5.89 15.72 10.51
C ILE A 226 -6.32 17.14 10.09
N ASP A 227 -7.36 17.26 9.27
CA ASP A 227 -7.85 18.56 8.78
C ASP A 227 -8.42 19.45 9.91
N GLN A 228 -8.86 18.85 11.01
CA GLN A 228 -9.35 19.55 12.20
C GLN A 228 -8.26 19.82 13.27
N GLU A 229 -7.05 19.24 13.12
CA GLU A 229 -5.97 19.45 14.08
C GLU A 229 -5.37 20.85 13.92
N ASN A 230 -5.07 21.50 15.06
CA ASN A 230 -4.61 22.90 15.11
C ASN A 230 -3.43 23.15 16.08
N GLN A 231 -2.91 22.12 16.77
CA GLN A 231 -1.80 22.28 17.69
C GLN A 231 -0.53 21.58 17.21
N ARG A 232 -0.54 20.25 17.09
CA ARG A 232 0.62 19.46 16.65
C ARG A 232 0.19 18.06 16.22
N ILE A 233 0.91 17.48 15.27
CA ILE A 233 0.73 16.10 14.82
C ILE A 233 2.08 15.36 14.97
N ASP A 234 2.08 14.25 15.71
CA ASP A 234 3.21 13.33 15.80
C ASP A 234 2.82 11.97 15.19
N ILE A 235 3.69 11.45 14.33
CA ILE A 235 3.40 10.27 13.53
C ILE A 235 4.55 9.27 13.64
N THR A 236 4.24 7.99 13.91
CA THR A 236 5.15 6.88 13.63
C THR A 236 4.48 6.00 12.58
N MET A 237 5.11 5.83 11.43
CA MET A 237 4.49 5.12 10.30
C MET A 237 5.52 4.31 9.51
N TYR A 238 5.21 3.01 9.34
CA TYR A 238 6.02 2.10 8.54
C TYR A 238 5.98 2.47 7.05
N ARG A 239 4.80 2.52 6.43
CA ARG A 239 4.64 2.77 4.99
C ARG A 239 3.71 3.95 4.71
N LEU A 240 4.17 4.88 3.86
CA LEU A 240 3.47 6.13 3.52
C LEU A 240 3.25 6.23 2.00
N THR A 241 2.39 5.40 1.44
CA THR A 241 2.08 5.43 -0.01
C THR A 241 0.72 6.05 -0.33
N ASP A 242 -0.14 6.34 0.64
CA ASP A 242 -1.39 7.08 0.41
C ASP A 242 -1.12 8.58 0.26
N VAL A 243 -1.33 9.09 -0.96
CA VAL A 243 -1.14 10.50 -1.31
C VAL A 243 -2.15 11.39 -0.58
N ARG A 244 -3.39 10.91 -0.36
CA ARG A 244 -4.49 11.71 0.23
C ARG A 244 -4.21 12.08 1.69
N ILE A 245 -3.69 11.13 2.48
CA ILE A 245 -3.31 11.42 3.88
C ILE A 245 -2.10 12.36 3.91
N CYS A 246 -1.11 12.15 3.03
CA CYS A 246 0.03 13.06 2.93
C CYS A 246 -0.39 14.47 2.49
N ASP A 247 -1.38 14.61 1.60
CA ASP A 247 -1.96 15.90 1.24
C ASP A 247 -2.66 16.57 2.42
N ALA A 248 -3.34 15.81 3.30
CA ALA A 248 -3.91 16.34 4.53
C ALA A 248 -2.83 16.88 5.49
N LEU A 249 -1.70 16.18 5.60
CA LEU A 249 -0.55 16.67 6.39
C LEU A 249 0.04 17.96 5.79
N LEU A 250 0.15 18.05 4.46
CA LEU A 250 0.60 19.28 3.79
C LEU A 250 -0.37 20.45 4.07
N ARG A 251 -1.68 20.19 4.06
CA ARG A 251 -2.67 21.21 4.48
C ARG A 251 -2.51 21.61 5.95
N ALA A 252 -2.21 20.67 6.84
CA ALA A 252 -1.94 20.96 8.24
C ALA A 252 -0.71 21.87 8.40
N VAL A 253 0.40 21.54 7.71
CA VAL A 253 1.60 22.39 7.67
C VAL A 253 1.30 23.79 7.13
N ALA A 254 0.51 23.88 6.05
CA ALA A 254 0.11 25.18 5.48
C ALA A 254 -0.76 26.01 6.43
N ARG A 255 -1.47 25.39 7.37
CA ARG A 255 -2.17 26.06 8.49
C ARG A 255 -1.24 26.47 9.65
N GLY A 256 0.05 26.13 9.56
CA GLY A 256 1.02 26.39 10.64
C GLY A 256 1.07 25.34 11.74
N VAL A 257 0.45 24.17 11.54
CA VAL A 257 0.47 23.05 12.50
C VAL A 257 1.81 22.34 12.40
N PRO A 258 2.61 22.25 13.48
CA PRO A 258 3.84 21.48 13.49
C PRO A 258 3.56 19.99 13.29
N VAL A 259 4.32 19.34 12.38
CA VAL A 259 4.22 17.92 12.10
C VAL A 259 5.58 17.26 12.28
N ARG A 260 5.63 16.17 13.06
CA ARG A 260 6.83 15.33 13.25
C ARG A 260 6.55 13.90 12.81
N LEU A 261 7.49 13.28 12.12
CA LEU A 261 7.37 11.94 11.56
C LEU A 261 8.60 11.09 11.93
N LEU A 262 8.35 9.93 12.55
CA LEU A 262 9.29 8.81 12.63
C LEU A 262 8.95 7.80 11.54
N ALA A 263 9.89 7.54 10.62
CA ALA A 263 9.67 6.73 9.43
C ALA A 263 10.69 5.61 9.26
N GLU A 264 10.32 4.64 8.44
CA GLU A 264 11.14 3.47 8.10
C GLU A 264 12.00 3.77 6.86
N PRO A 265 13.34 3.72 6.96
CA PRO A 265 14.23 3.97 5.82
C PRO A 265 14.07 2.92 4.71
N ASP A 266 13.74 1.67 5.06
CA ASP A 266 13.56 0.60 4.08
C ASP A 266 12.34 0.84 3.17
N GLU A 267 11.33 1.57 3.65
CA GLU A 267 10.18 1.99 2.85
C GLU A 267 10.45 3.29 2.05
N TYR A 268 11.54 4.00 2.34
CA TYR A 268 11.93 5.18 1.58
C TYR A 268 12.65 4.81 0.27
N ARG A 269 13.78 4.10 0.30
CA ARG A 269 14.59 3.81 -0.90
C ARG A 269 15.36 2.50 -0.88
N PHE A 270 15.03 1.60 0.00
CA PHE A 270 15.87 0.44 0.25
C PHE A 270 15.90 -0.57 -0.90
N SER A 271 14.81 -0.81 -1.62
CA SER A 271 14.76 -1.90 -2.59
C SER A 271 14.83 -1.41 -4.03
N ALA A 272 15.92 -1.77 -4.73
CA ALA A 272 16.04 -1.60 -6.17
C ALA A 272 15.03 -2.44 -6.98
N SER A 273 14.42 -3.46 -6.36
CA SER A 273 13.45 -4.35 -6.98
C SER A 273 11.99 -3.91 -6.80
N ARG A 274 11.72 -2.89 -6.00
CA ARG A 274 10.36 -2.38 -5.80
C ARG A 274 9.95 -1.47 -6.95
N LEU A 275 8.78 -1.75 -7.54
CA LEU A 275 8.22 -1.05 -8.69
C LEU A 275 6.78 -0.59 -8.38
N GLY A 276 6.25 0.34 -9.17
CA GLY A 276 4.85 0.77 -9.12
C GLY A 276 4.51 1.62 -7.90
N SER A 277 3.42 1.28 -7.19
CA SER A 277 2.89 2.09 -6.06
C SER A 277 3.88 2.29 -4.92
N GLU A 278 4.92 1.47 -4.81
CA GLU A 278 5.96 1.62 -3.79
C GLU A 278 6.87 2.83 -4.03
N LEU A 279 6.91 3.35 -5.26
CA LEU A 279 7.61 4.60 -5.59
C LEU A 279 6.92 5.84 -5.00
N THR A 280 5.65 5.74 -4.61
CA THR A 280 4.93 6.82 -3.94
C THR A 280 5.43 7.09 -2.52
N GLY A 281 6.08 6.12 -1.86
CA GLY A 281 6.70 6.33 -0.54
C GLY A 281 7.75 7.45 -0.56
N PRO A 282 8.80 7.36 -1.37
CA PRO A 282 9.79 8.44 -1.55
C PRO A 282 9.16 9.77 -1.98
N TYR A 283 8.21 9.74 -2.90
CA TYR A 283 7.48 10.93 -3.34
C TYR A 283 6.80 11.65 -2.17
N ASN A 284 6.08 10.92 -1.33
CA ASN A 284 5.39 11.48 -0.19
C ASN A 284 6.34 12.01 0.89
N VAL A 285 7.39 11.23 1.24
CA VAL A 285 8.38 11.63 2.25
C VAL A 285 9.11 12.89 1.81
N ASP A 286 9.54 12.96 0.54
CA ASP A 286 10.24 14.13 -0.01
C ASP A 286 9.33 15.37 -0.04
N ARG A 287 8.04 15.24 -0.37
CA ARG A 287 7.06 16.36 -0.32
C ARG A 287 6.85 16.87 1.11
N LEU A 288 6.67 15.96 2.04
CA LEU A 288 6.49 16.30 3.46
C LEU A 288 7.73 17.04 4.00
N TYR A 289 8.92 16.55 3.67
CA TYR A 289 10.17 17.21 4.04
C TYR A 289 10.30 18.61 3.44
N ALA A 290 10.04 18.76 2.13
CA ALA A 290 10.09 20.05 1.45
C ALA A 290 9.11 21.08 2.01
N ALA A 291 7.97 20.62 2.54
CA ALA A 291 6.98 21.47 3.19
C ALA A 291 7.34 21.86 4.63
N GLY A 292 8.41 21.30 5.20
CA GLY A 292 8.87 21.63 6.56
C GLY A 292 8.42 20.63 7.65
N VAL A 293 7.88 19.47 7.28
CA VAL A 293 7.67 18.38 8.23
C VAL A 293 9.03 17.95 8.78
N GLN A 294 9.13 17.86 10.10
CA GLN A 294 10.33 17.35 10.74
C GLN A 294 10.31 15.82 10.66
N ILE A 295 11.31 15.24 10.00
CA ILE A 295 11.37 13.80 9.75
C ILE A 295 12.63 13.21 10.38
N LYS A 296 12.47 12.10 11.08
CA LYS A 296 13.57 11.24 11.49
C LYS A 296 13.36 9.82 10.95
N MET A 297 14.45 9.20 10.52
CA MET A 297 14.47 7.82 10.04
C MET A 297 15.01 6.89 11.13
N ARG A 298 14.55 5.65 11.12
CA ARG A 298 15.09 4.61 11.99
C ARG A 298 16.60 4.47 11.80
N LYS A 299 17.29 4.34 12.92
CA LYS A 299 18.72 4.06 13.01
C LYS A 299 19.03 2.78 13.76
N HIS A 300 18.17 2.39 14.74
CA HIS A 300 18.31 1.14 15.46
C HIS A 300 18.26 -0.08 14.54
N LEU A 301 18.84 -1.20 14.94
CA LEU A 301 18.67 -2.48 14.26
C LEU A 301 17.21 -2.95 14.38
N GLY A 302 16.73 -3.70 13.40
CA GLY A 302 15.34 -4.14 13.33
C GLY A 302 14.48 -3.26 12.43
N LEU A 303 13.24 -2.95 12.81
CA LEU A 303 12.25 -2.35 11.92
C LEU A 303 11.36 -1.34 12.67
N THR A 304 11.02 -0.20 12.08
CA THR A 304 9.94 0.66 12.57
C THR A 304 8.62 0.18 11.97
N HIS A 305 7.89 -0.67 12.69
CA HIS A 305 6.66 -1.28 12.20
C HIS A 305 5.38 -0.71 12.83
N GLN A 306 5.50 0.32 13.66
CA GLN A 306 4.37 1.00 14.29
C GLN A 306 3.55 1.81 13.29
N LYS A 307 2.24 1.94 13.55
CA LYS A 307 1.30 2.79 12.84
C LYS A 307 0.49 3.54 13.88
N SER A 308 0.95 4.77 14.18
CA SER A 308 0.28 5.62 15.17
C SER A 308 0.34 7.09 14.79
N VAL A 309 -0.71 7.82 15.16
CA VAL A 309 -0.86 9.27 14.99
C VAL A 309 -1.35 9.88 16.29
N LEU A 310 -0.73 10.96 16.71
CA LEU A 310 -1.12 11.77 17.86
C LEU A 310 -1.58 13.14 17.39
N LEU A 311 -2.80 13.50 17.69
CA LEU A 311 -3.42 14.79 17.37
C LEU A 311 -3.63 15.56 18.67
N TYR A 312 -2.73 16.51 18.93
CA TYR A 312 -2.61 17.15 20.26
C TYR A 312 -3.78 18.05 20.61
N GLY A 313 -4.26 18.85 19.66
CA GLY A 313 -5.41 19.73 19.89
C GLY A 313 -6.71 18.98 20.11
N ARG A 314 -6.75 17.72 19.71
CA ARG A 314 -7.90 16.84 19.87
C ARG A 314 -7.75 15.82 21.00
N GLY A 315 -6.54 15.69 21.58
CA GLY A 315 -6.22 14.62 22.53
C GLY A 315 -6.49 13.23 21.96
N LEU A 316 -6.35 13.05 20.63
CA LEU A 316 -6.72 11.83 19.91
C LEU A 316 -5.48 11.03 19.54
N THR A 317 -5.50 9.75 19.88
CA THR A 317 -4.56 8.74 19.35
C THR A 317 -5.26 7.89 18.32
N ILE A 318 -4.63 7.69 17.16
CA ILE A 318 -4.99 6.69 16.17
C ILE A 318 -3.88 5.64 16.19
N PHE A 319 -4.25 4.37 16.40
CA PHE A 319 -3.30 3.26 16.52
C PHE A 319 -3.89 2.00 15.91
N GLY A 320 -3.10 1.22 15.18
CA GLY A 320 -3.62 -0.02 14.59
C GLY A 320 -2.64 -0.76 13.70
N SER A 321 -3.18 -1.63 12.86
CA SER A 321 -2.41 -2.48 11.95
C SER A 321 -2.23 -1.85 10.55
N SER A 322 -3.05 -0.85 10.18
CA SER A 322 -3.08 -0.27 8.83
C SER A 322 -1.86 0.57 8.50
N ASN A 323 -1.15 0.19 7.45
CA ASN A 323 -0.22 1.09 6.78
C ASN A 323 -0.99 2.21 6.04
N TRP A 324 -0.34 3.32 5.76
CA TRP A 324 -0.90 4.32 4.87
C TRP A 324 -0.68 3.92 3.42
N SER A 325 -1.48 2.97 2.97
CA SER A 325 -1.38 2.39 1.63
C SER A 325 -2.76 1.96 1.11
N THR A 326 -2.96 2.08 -0.20
CA THR A 326 -4.20 1.67 -0.85
C THR A 326 -4.62 0.21 -0.53
N PRO A 327 -3.71 -0.79 -0.52
CA PRO A 327 -4.09 -2.15 -0.14
C PRO A 327 -4.64 -2.26 1.28
N SER A 328 -4.02 -1.55 2.26
CA SER A 328 -4.50 -1.57 3.65
C SER A 328 -5.92 -1.01 3.78
N PHE A 329 -6.28 -0.01 2.98
CA PHE A 329 -7.59 0.63 3.11
C PHE A 329 -8.72 -0.10 2.40
N ASN A 330 -8.41 -0.77 1.28
CA ASN A 330 -9.43 -1.31 0.40
C ASN A 330 -9.63 -2.82 0.52
N TYR A 331 -8.57 -3.58 0.82
CA TYR A 331 -8.59 -5.04 0.62
C TYR A 331 -8.10 -5.84 1.81
N GLN A 332 -7.19 -5.29 2.61
CA GLN A 332 -6.59 -6.02 3.74
C GLN A 332 -7.54 -6.06 4.93
N GLU A 333 -7.52 -7.16 5.67
CA GLU A 333 -8.17 -7.22 6.97
C GLU A 333 -7.33 -6.49 8.00
N GLU A 334 -7.86 -5.40 8.54
CA GLU A 334 -7.15 -4.48 9.43
C GLU A 334 -8.02 -4.06 10.61
N HIS A 335 -7.37 -3.50 11.64
CA HIS A 335 -8.03 -2.81 12.74
C HIS A 335 -7.34 -1.48 13.05
N ASN A 336 -8.12 -0.46 13.40
CA ASN A 336 -7.60 0.86 13.76
C ASN A 336 -8.42 1.41 14.93
N TYR A 337 -7.75 1.81 15.99
CA TYR A 337 -8.35 2.32 17.21
C TYR A 337 -8.16 3.83 17.31
N PHE A 338 -9.26 4.56 17.40
CA PHE A 338 -9.34 6.02 17.52
C PHE A 338 -9.81 6.35 18.92
N THR A 339 -8.93 6.81 19.80
CA THR A 339 -9.27 6.98 21.20
C THR A 339 -8.81 8.31 21.79
N ASN A 340 -9.67 8.91 22.60
CA ASN A 340 -9.39 10.11 23.40
C ASN A 340 -9.08 9.78 24.86
N LYS A 341 -8.78 8.51 25.20
CA LYS A 341 -8.34 8.12 26.54
C LYS A 341 -7.06 8.88 26.89
N ALA A 342 -7.10 9.75 27.88
CA ALA A 342 -5.98 10.64 28.22
C ALA A 342 -4.69 9.87 28.57
N TRP A 343 -4.81 8.78 29.34
CA TRP A 343 -3.66 7.94 29.70
C TRP A 343 -3.04 7.26 28.47
N PHE A 344 -3.87 6.83 27.50
CA PHE A 344 -3.43 6.19 26.25
C PHE A 344 -2.68 7.19 25.38
N PHE A 345 -3.23 8.41 25.23
CA PHE A 345 -2.58 9.50 24.51
C PHE A 345 -1.23 9.85 25.15
N GLN A 346 -1.18 10.01 26.48
CA GLN A 346 0.04 10.35 27.20
C GLN A 346 1.12 9.27 27.01
N TRP A 347 0.74 8.00 27.12
CA TRP A 347 1.68 6.89 26.91
C TRP A 347 2.33 6.94 25.53
N PHE A 348 1.51 7.13 24.46
CA PHE A 348 2.05 7.24 23.10
C PHE A 348 2.88 8.52 22.90
N ALA A 349 2.50 9.63 23.53
CA ALA A 349 3.27 10.87 23.50
C ALA A 349 4.64 10.71 24.18
N ASP A 350 4.72 9.99 25.31
CA ASP A 350 5.96 9.70 26.01
C ASP A 350 6.84 8.76 25.18
N GLN A 351 6.26 7.70 24.59
CA GLN A 351 6.96 6.80 23.68
C GLN A 351 7.53 7.55 22.47
N PHE A 352 6.70 8.36 21.81
CA PHE A 352 7.14 9.15 20.66
C PHE A 352 8.28 10.11 21.04
N ASN A 353 8.13 10.87 22.14
CA ASN A 353 9.14 11.82 22.58
C ASN A 353 10.45 11.14 22.99
N ARG A 354 10.40 9.97 23.64
CA ARG A 354 11.58 9.17 23.93
C ARG A 354 12.35 8.83 22.66
N LYS A 355 11.65 8.26 21.67
CA LYS A 355 12.23 7.88 20.37
C LYS A 355 12.73 9.10 19.60
N TRP A 356 11.94 10.17 19.59
CA TRP A 356 12.29 11.42 18.92
C TRP A 356 13.58 12.04 19.46
N ASN A 357 13.78 11.98 20.76
CA ASN A 357 14.96 12.56 21.43
C ASN A 357 16.16 11.59 21.49
N SER A 358 15.98 10.34 21.11
CA SER A 358 17.04 9.33 21.11
C SER A 358 17.94 9.51 19.88
N ALA A 359 19.25 9.66 20.10
CA ALA A 359 20.24 9.71 19.03
C ALA A 359 20.68 8.31 18.55
N THR A 360 20.34 7.26 19.30
CA THR A 360 20.65 5.86 18.96
C THR A 360 19.55 5.18 18.18
N GLU A 361 18.31 5.55 18.45
CA GLU A 361 17.15 4.89 17.83
C GLU A 361 16.73 5.53 16.49
N PHE A 362 16.83 6.86 16.38
CA PHE A 362 16.43 7.62 15.18
C PHE A 362 17.42 8.73 14.86
N GLU A 363 17.55 9.02 13.57
CA GLU A 363 18.43 10.08 13.07
C GLU A 363 17.65 11.04 12.14
N PRO A 364 18.10 12.31 12.01
CA PRO A 364 17.48 13.25 11.11
C PRO A 364 17.45 12.71 9.67
N PHE A 365 16.31 12.87 9.01
CA PHE A 365 16.18 12.52 7.60
C PHE A 365 17.08 13.40 6.72
N VAL A 366 17.79 12.76 5.81
CA VAL A 366 18.59 13.40 4.78
C VAL A 366 18.05 12.98 3.42
N PRO A 367 17.43 13.90 2.67
CA PRO A 367 16.90 13.57 1.35
C PRO A 367 18.04 13.18 0.40
N GLN A 368 17.78 12.19 -0.44
CA GLN A 368 18.77 11.64 -1.37
C GLN A 368 18.48 12.08 -2.80
N PRO A 369 19.49 12.24 -3.67
CA PRO A 369 19.29 12.56 -5.08
C PRO A 369 18.62 11.38 -5.81
N PRO A 370 17.90 11.64 -6.93
CA PRO A 370 17.39 10.58 -7.79
C PRO A 370 18.54 9.95 -8.60
N THR A 371 18.25 8.86 -9.32
CA THR A 371 19.16 8.38 -10.36
C THR A 371 19.09 9.29 -11.59
N ALA A 372 20.14 9.27 -12.43
CA ALA A 372 20.21 10.14 -13.60
C ALA A 372 19.11 9.75 -14.64
N PRO A 373 18.41 10.74 -15.22
CA PRO A 373 17.55 10.49 -16.36
C PRO A 373 18.37 10.13 -17.59
N ALA A 374 17.78 9.30 -18.47
CA ALA A 374 18.36 8.97 -19.77
C ALA A 374 17.62 9.73 -20.87
N ASN A 375 18.35 10.28 -21.82
CA ASN A 375 17.75 10.97 -22.96
C ASN A 375 17.39 9.94 -24.04
N LEU A 376 16.14 9.91 -24.48
CA LEU A 376 15.66 8.91 -25.46
C LEU A 376 15.56 9.47 -26.87
N ALA A 377 14.88 10.61 -27.06
CA ALA A 377 14.67 11.18 -28.38
C ALA A 377 14.59 12.72 -28.31
N PRO A 378 15.14 13.42 -29.32
CA PRO A 378 15.94 12.86 -30.44
C PRO A 378 17.25 12.24 -29.98
N ALA A 379 17.66 11.14 -30.61
CA ALA A 379 18.91 10.44 -30.31
C ALA A 379 20.12 11.35 -30.57
N ASN A 380 21.18 11.15 -29.82
CA ASN A 380 22.41 11.91 -29.99
C ASN A 380 22.99 11.74 -31.40
N GLY A 381 23.27 12.85 -32.09
CA GLY A 381 23.77 12.86 -33.46
C GLY A 381 22.71 12.66 -34.54
N SER A 382 21.42 12.52 -34.18
CA SER A 382 20.33 12.30 -35.14
C SER A 382 19.91 13.58 -35.90
N ILE A 383 19.12 13.39 -36.94
CA ILE A 383 18.39 14.47 -37.64
C ILE A 383 16.95 14.42 -37.13
N ALA A 384 16.40 15.57 -36.78
CA ALA A 384 15.04 15.71 -36.30
C ALA A 384 14.32 16.88 -37.01
N GLY A 385 13.01 17.00 -36.87
CA GLY A 385 12.24 18.07 -37.49
C GLY A 385 12.49 19.45 -36.87
N GLN A 386 11.85 20.48 -37.45
CA GLN A 386 11.89 21.85 -36.91
C GLN A 386 10.95 22.05 -35.70
N THR A 387 10.08 21.10 -35.43
CA THR A 387 9.34 20.92 -34.19
C THR A 387 9.66 19.52 -33.66
N VAL A 388 10.04 19.42 -32.42
CA VAL A 388 10.55 18.19 -31.81
C VAL A 388 9.92 17.99 -30.46
N LEU A 389 9.54 16.77 -30.15
CA LEU A 389 9.20 16.35 -28.82
C LEU A 389 10.48 15.77 -28.18
N LEU A 390 11.11 16.54 -27.27
CA LEU A 390 12.16 15.99 -26.43
C LEU A 390 11.50 14.96 -25.52
N SER A 391 11.98 13.73 -25.52
CA SER A 391 11.48 12.68 -24.64
C SER A 391 12.64 12.00 -23.93
N TRP A 392 12.42 11.68 -22.66
CA TRP A 392 13.45 11.05 -21.83
C TRP A 392 12.81 10.03 -20.89
N GLU A 393 13.63 9.13 -20.44
CA GLU A 393 13.31 8.21 -19.36
C GLU A 393 13.68 8.88 -18.03
N GLY A 394 12.70 8.98 -17.14
CA GLY A 394 12.90 9.56 -15.82
C GLY A 394 13.86 8.70 -15.00
N GLY A 395 14.81 9.32 -14.33
CA GLY A 395 15.65 8.64 -13.35
C GLY A 395 14.79 8.10 -12.19
N ARG A 396 15.18 6.97 -11.63
CA ARG A 396 14.49 6.40 -10.47
C ARG A 396 14.44 7.44 -9.33
N TRP A 397 13.27 7.62 -8.72
CA TRP A 397 12.92 8.62 -7.71
C TRP A 397 12.96 10.08 -8.20
N ALA A 398 13.19 10.35 -9.48
CA ALA A 398 12.92 11.65 -10.04
C ALA A 398 11.40 11.84 -10.19
N HIS A 399 10.89 12.98 -9.71
CA HIS A 399 9.45 13.28 -9.72
C HIS A 399 9.13 14.57 -10.48
N LYS A 400 10.15 15.37 -10.81
CA LYS A 400 10.07 16.57 -11.61
C LYS A 400 11.39 16.84 -12.31
N TYR A 401 11.35 17.66 -13.37
CA TYR A 401 12.48 17.81 -14.28
C TYR A 401 12.70 19.25 -14.68
N ASP A 402 14.00 19.64 -14.82
CA ASP A 402 14.40 20.85 -15.53
C ASP A 402 14.89 20.47 -16.93
N VAL A 403 14.38 21.19 -17.93
CA VAL A 403 14.73 20.99 -19.34
C VAL A 403 15.67 22.08 -19.78
N TYR A 404 16.86 21.71 -20.20
CA TYR A 404 17.86 22.59 -20.78
C TYR A 404 17.98 22.34 -22.27
N PHE A 405 17.97 23.42 -23.06
CA PHE A 405 17.98 23.36 -24.51
C PHE A 405 18.72 24.57 -25.13
N GLY A 406 19.43 24.36 -26.24
CA GLY A 406 20.07 25.44 -26.98
C GLY A 406 21.02 24.98 -28.08
N GLN A 407 21.62 25.93 -28.82
CA GLN A 407 22.60 25.64 -29.89
C GLN A 407 24.02 25.59 -29.34
N THR A 408 24.52 26.69 -28.79
CA THR A 408 25.87 26.83 -28.24
C THR A 408 25.90 26.81 -26.73
N THR A 409 24.84 27.29 -26.11
CA THR A 409 24.66 27.32 -24.66
C THR A 409 23.34 26.66 -24.33
N LEU A 410 23.37 25.77 -23.34
CA LEU A 410 22.14 25.14 -22.82
C LEU A 410 21.47 26.09 -21.84
N ASN A 411 20.35 26.62 -22.23
CA ASN A 411 19.52 27.48 -21.39
C ASN A 411 18.39 26.65 -20.75
N LEU A 412 18.03 27.00 -19.51
CA LEU A 412 16.85 26.45 -18.87
C LEU A 412 15.61 26.96 -19.59
N ILE A 413 14.85 26.08 -20.23
CA ILE A 413 13.63 26.43 -20.97
C ILE A 413 12.36 26.03 -20.25
N ALA A 414 12.43 25.05 -19.34
CA ALA A 414 11.34 24.66 -18.45
C ALA A 414 11.90 24.15 -17.12
N SER A 415 11.24 24.50 -16.03
CA SER A 415 11.60 24.10 -14.68
C SER A 415 10.44 23.38 -14.01
N ASP A 416 10.77 22.40 -13.17
CA ASP A 416 9.81 21.63 -12.37
C ASP A 416 8.68 21.00 -13.22
N VAL A 417 9.01 20.52 -14.41
CA VAL A 417 8.07 19.79 -15.26
C VAL A 417 7.64 18.53 -14.52
N ILE A 418 6.33 18.41 -14.25
CA ILE A 418 5.71 17.24 -13.60
C ILE A 418 4.75 16.63 -14.60
N THR A 419 4.96 15.38 -14.96
CA THR A 419 4.13 14.68 -15.96
C THR A 419 3.16 13.69 -15.34
N GLY A 420 3.17 13.56 -14.00
CA GLY A 420 2.27 12.70 -13.24
C GLY A 420 2.66 11.22 -13.17
N ALA A 421 3.77 10.82 -13.80
CA ALA A 421 4.27 9.47 -13.71
C ALA A 421 5.38 9.34 -12.64
N PHE A 422 5.34 8.24 -11.88
CA PHE A 422 6.32 7.95 -10.85
C PHE A 422 7.10 6.70 -11.23
N GLY A 423 8.38 6.87 -11.58
CA GLY A 423 9.25 5.72 -11.75
C GLY A 423 10.06 5.67 -13.03
N PRO A 424 10.99 4.70 -13.12
CA PRO A 424 11.97 4.60 -14.21
C PRO A 424 11.36 4.32 -15.59
N ASP A 425 10.13 3.83 -15.63
CA ASP A 425 9.45 3.42 -16.88
C ASP A 425 8.55 4.51 -17.47
N SER A 426 8.51 5.71 -16.86
CA SER A 426 7.74 6.83 -17.38
C SER A 426 8.52 7.54 -18.46
N SER A 427 7.98 7.58 -19.68
CA SER A 427 8.44 8.47 -20.73
C SER A 427 7.93 9.87 -20.45
N GLU A 428 8.86 10.77 -20.16
CA GLU A 428 8.61 12.17 -19.98
C GLU A 428 8.86 12.92 -21.28
N SER A 429 8.20 14.05 -21.52
CA SER A 429 8.40 14.78 -22.74
C SER A 429 8.20 16.28 -22.58
N TYR A 430 8.84 17.04 -23.49
CA TYR A 430 8.68 18.48 -23.60
C TYR A 430 8.78 18.92 -25.06
N PRO A 431 7.80 19.69 -25.60
CA PRO A 431 7.84 20.12 -26.99
C PRO A 431 8.77 21.34 -27.17
N VAL A 432 9.53 21.33 -28.25
CA VAL A 432 10.30 22.49 -28.75
C VAL A 432 9.98 22.72 -30.22
N ALA A 433 9.84 23.96 -30.64
CA ALA A 433 9.43 24.34 -31.98
C ALA A 433 10.21 25.54 -32.52
N GLY A 434 10.08 25.80 -33.81
CA GLY A 434 10.70 26.96 -34.47
C GLY A 434 12.20 26.80 -34.69
N LEU A 435 12.68 25.56 -34.78
CA LEU A 435 14.09 25.26 -34.94
C LEU A 435 14.57 25.64 -36.37
N GLN A 436 15.77 26.18 -36.47
CA GLN A 436 16.34 26.56 -37.75
C GLN A 436 16.82 25.34 -38.54
N ASN A 437 16.47 25.26 -39.80
CA ASN A 437 16.90 24.20 -40.69
C ASN A 437 18.43 24.16 -40.82
N GLY A 438 19.03 22.98 -40.65
CA GLY A 438 20.46 22.74 -40.67
C GLY A 438 21.21 23.13 -39.38
N ALA A 439 20.54 23.70 -38.39
CA ALA A 439 21.17 24.05 -37.13
C ALA A 439 21.21 22.86 -36.16
N SER A 440 22.33 22.77 -35.42
CA SER A 440 22.52 21.79 -34.36
C SER A 440 22.02 22.34 -33.02
N TYR A 441 21.24 21.53 -32.34
CA TYR A 441 20.67 21.81 -31.01
C TYR A 441 21.08 20.74 -30.03
N CYS A 442 21.43 21.15 -28.82
CA CYS A 442 21.73 20.24 -27.73
C CYS A 442 20.68 20.38 -26.62
N TRP A 443 20.47 19.31 -25.86
CA TRP A 443 19.55 19.30 -24.75
C TRP A 443 20.01 18.37 -23.63
N ARG A 444 19.52 18.65 -22.44
CA ARG A 444 19.86 17.92 -21.22
C ARG A 444 18.72 18.02 -20.23
N ILE A 445 18.45 16.93 -19.52
CA ILE A 445 17.47 16.87 -18.45
C ILE A 445 18.19 16.82 -17.09
N VAL A 446 17.68 17.57 -16.13
CA VAL A 446 18.04 17.46 -14.72
C VAL A 446 16.85 16.85 -14.00
N GLY A 447 17.00 15.63 -13.50
CA GLY A 447 16.01 14.97 -12.67
C GLY A 447 16.05 15.52 -11.25
N LYS A 448 14.87 15.71 -10.64
CA LYS A 448 14.73 16.26 -9.28
C LYS A 448 13.76 15.43 -8.45
N THR A 449 14.08 15.25 -7.17
CA THR A 449 13.10 14.74 -6.20
C THR A 449 12.14 15.84 -5.76
N MET A 450 11.08 15.48 -5.06
CA MET A 450 10.20 16.48 -4.43
C MET A 450 10.89 17.27 -3.32
N ALA A 451 11.98 16.77 -2.76
CA ALA A 451 12.86 17.48 -1.81
C ALA A 451 13.93 18.35 -2.51
N ASN A 452 13.84 18.58 -3.83
CA ASN A 452 14.76 19.37 -4.65
C ASN A 452 16.20 18.82 -4.70
N GLN A 453 16.42 17.55 -4.40
CA GLN A 453 17.69 16.89 -4.68
C GLN A 453 17.78 16.65 -6.18
N THR A 454 18.91 16.93 -6.79
CA THR A 454 19.07 16.94 -8.25
C THR A 454 20.12 15.96 -8.74
N VAL A 455 19.92 15.45 -9.96
CA VAL A 455 20.96 14.77 -10.72
C VAL A 455 20.86 15.17 -12.19
N THR A 456 22.01 15.38 -12.82
CA THR A 456 22.09 15.80 -14.21
C THR A 456 22.23 14.58 -15.11
N GLY A 457 21.34 14.48 -16.11
CA GLY A 457 21.42 13.49 -17.20
C GLY A 457 22.49 13.85 -18.23
N PRO A 458 22.72 12.98 -19.23
CA PRO A 458 23.64 13.24 -20.32
C PRO A 458 23.19 14.42 -21.20
N THR A 459 24.13 15.04 -21.90
CA THR A 459 23.82 16.03 -22.93
C THR A 459 23.82 15.35 -24.29
N TRP A 460 22.71 15.47 -25.02
CA TRP A 460 22.52 14.98 -26.37
C TRP A 460 22.28 16.09 -27.34
N CYS A 461 22.72 15.90 -28.60
CA CYS A 461 22.58 16.90 -29.65
C CYS A 461 21.94 16.27 -30.89
N PHE A 462 21.21 17.04 -31.68
CA PHE A 462 20.64 16.65 -32.96
C PHE A 462 20.69 17.82 -33.95
N THR A 463 20.55 17.54 -35.24
CA THR A 463 20.45 18.57 -36.27
C THR A 463 19.00 18.74 -36.72
N ALA A 464 18.48 19.97 -36.66
CA ALA A 464 17.12 20.23 -37.12
C ALA A 464 17.06 20.28 -38.66
N SER A 465 16.07 19.65 -39.26
CA SER A 465 15.89 19.60 -40.71
C SER A 465 14.44 19.84 -41.10
N SER A 466 14.24 20.60 -42.18
CA SER A 466 12.91 20.74 -42.83
C SER A 466 12.54 19.50 -43.65
N ALA A 467 13.48 18.62 -43.93
CA ALA A 467 13.20 17.39 -44.65
C ALA A 467 12.47 16.41 -43.70
N THR A 468 11.29 15.99 -44.07
CA THR A 468 10.62 14.85 -43.42
C THR A 468 11.51 13.60 -43.59
N PRO A 469 11.85 12.87 -42.55
CA PRO A 469 12.58 11.61 -42.72
C PRO A 469 11.78 10.72 -43.69
N ALA A 470 12.37 10.36 -44.80
CA ALA A 470 11.73 9.44 -45.73
C ALA A 470 11.68 8.06 -45.03
N GLN A 471 10.50 7.53 -44.84
CA GLN A 471 10.31 6.17 -44.31
C GLN A 471 10.83 5.18 -45.37
N SER A 472 12.02 4.67 -45.18
CA SER A 472 12.78 3.94 -46.20
C SER A 472 12.45 2.43 -46.30
N ALA A 473 11.63 1.91 -45.41
CA ALA A 473 11.24 0.50 -45.35
C ALA A 473 9.77 0.31 -44.93
N PRO A 474 9.09 -0.75 -45.42
CA PRO A 474 7.71 -1.02 -45.00
C PRO A 474 7.61 -1.30 -43.51
N MET A 475 6.51 -0.84 -42.88
CA MET A 475 6.20 -1.14 -41.49
C MET A 475 6.07 -2.66 -41.28
N GLN A 476 6.60 -3.16 -40.18
CA GLN A 476 6.53 -4.57 -39.83
C GLN A 476 6.06 -4.75 -38.39
N LEU A 477 4.90 -5.39 -38.23
CA LEU A 477 4.45 -5.90 -36.94
C LEU A 477 5.33 -7.06 -36.51
N LEU A 478 5.86 -7.03 -35.29
CA LEU A 478 6.67 -8.10 -34.74
C LEU A 478 5.81 -9.32 -34.42
N LEU A 479 6.23 -10.49 -34.92
CA LEU A 479 5.61 -11.77 -34.60
C LEU A 479 6.41 -12.51 -33.54
N ASP A 480 5.72 -13.22 -32.66
CA ASP A 480 6.31 -14.04 -31.62
C ASP A 480 6.56 -15.46 -32.15
N SER A 481 7.80 -15.79 -32.50
CA SER A 481 8.17 -17.10 -32.97
C SER A 481 8.04 -18.22 -31.92
N THR A 482 7.82 -17.85 -30.64
CA THR A 482 7.64 -18.78 -29.51
C THR A 482 6.18 -18.91 -29.09
N GLY A 483 5.28 -18.17 -29.74
CA GLY A 483 3.85 -18.19 -29.46
C GLY A 483 3.14 -19.45 -29.94
N PRO A 484 1.91 -19.69 -29.52
CA PRO A 484 1.13 -20.90 -29.87
C PRO A 484 0.67 -20.95 -31.34
N ALA A 485 0.76 -19.86 -32.09
CA ALA A 485 0.39 -19.74 -33.48
C ALA A 485 1.54 -19.17 -34.33
N VAL A 486 1.67 -19.64 -35.59
CA VAL A 486 2.72 -19.18 -36.50
C VAL A 486 2.65 -17.68 -36.81
N ASP A 487 1.43 -17.13 -36.77
CA ASP A 487 1.14 -15.70 -36.99
C ASP A 487 0.91 -14.92 -35.69
N GLN A 488 1.32 -15.46 -34.54
CA GLN A 488 1.16 -14.80 -33.25
C GLN A 488 1.87 -13.45 -33.23
N ALA A 489 1.14 -12.37 -32.94
CA ALA A 489 1.77 -11.07 -32.72
C ALA A 489 2.52 -11.06 -31.38
N ALA A 490 3.69 -10.47 -31.34
CA ALA A 490 4.34 -10.15 -30.09
C ALA A 490 3.52 -9.06 -29.39
N SER A 491 2.75 -9.46 -28.38
CA SER A 491 1.78 -8.58 -27.73
C SER A 491 1.69 -8.84 -26.23
N LEU A 492 1.42 -7.78 -25.48
CA LEU A 492 1.34 -7.80 -24.01
C LEU A 492 0.16 -6.93 -23.54
N ASP A 493 -0.45 -7.32 -22.43
CA ASP A 493 -1.31 -6.42 -21.64
C ASP A 493 -0.44 -5.27 -21.08
N SER A 494 -0.85 -4.03 -21.24
CA SER A 494 -0.03 -2.86 -20.91
C SER A 494 0.17 -2.63 -19.40
N ILE A 495 -0.57 -3.35 -18.56
CA ILE A 495 -0.52 -3.21 -17.08
C ILE A 495 0.20 -4.38 -16.45
N ARG A 496 -0.20 -5.61 -16.80
CA ARG A 496 0.35 -6.84 -16.20
C ARG A 496 1.50 -7.43 -16.99
N PHE A 497 1.74 -6.95 -18.22
CA PHE A 497 2.72 -7.47 -19.17
C PHE A 497 2.56 -8.98 -19.45
N LEU A 498 1.31 -9.45 -19.38
CA LEU A 498 0.96 -10.83 -19.72
C LEU A 498 0.65 -10.93 -21.21
N ARG A 499 0.96 -12.08 -21.80
CA ARG A 499 0.59 -12.43 -23.16
C ARG A 499 -0.91 -12.73 -23.26
N ASP A 500 -1.43 -12.79 -24.48
CA ASP A 500 -2.79 -13.24 -24.75
C ASP A 500 -3.08 -14.68 -24.22
N PRO A 501 -4.32 -15.01 -23.89
CA PRO A 501 -5.57 -14.32 -24.26
C PRO A 501 -5.84 -13.07 -23.41
N PHE A 502 -6.25 -11.99 -24.08
CA PHE A 502 -6.61 -10.74 -23.41
C PHE A 502 -8.09 -10.71 -23.08
N VAL A 503 -8.44 -10.39 -21.84
CA VAL A 503 -9.82 -10.09 -21.44
C VAL A 503 -10.16 -8.65 -21.87
N VAL A 504 -11.40 -8.42 -22.36
CA VAL A 504 -11.80 -7.08 -22.84
C VAL A 504 -11.88 -6.09 -21.69
N ASN A 505 -12.49 -6.49 -20.58
CA ASN A 505 -12.59 -5.71 -19.36
C ASN A 505 -11.86 -6.46 -18.25
N GLY A 506 -10.65 -6.09 -17.98
CA GLY A 506 -9.90 -6.68 -16.86
C GLY A 506 -10.50 -6.23 -15.53
N PRO A 507 -10.72 -7.13 -14.56
CA PRO A 507 -10.95 -6.76 -13.17
C PRO A 507 -9.64 -6.25 -12.58
N ASP A 508 -9.13 -5.13 -13.08
CA ASP A 508 -7.79 -4.72 -12.75
C ASP A 508 -7.80 -3.76 -11.57
N LEU A 509 -7.27 -4.22 -10.46
CA LEU A 509 -7.02 -3.46 -9.24
C LEU A 509 -6.07 -2.27 -9.44
N LEU A 510 -5.32 -2.26 -10.54
CA LEU A 510 -4.41 -1.18 -10.89
C LEU A 510 -5.05 -0.15 -11.82
N ASN A 511 -6.17 -0.48 -12.44
CA ASN A 511 -6.93 0.42 -13.31
C ASN A 511 -8.01 1.15 -12.50
N VAL A 512 -7.61 2.20 -11.82
CA VAL A 512 -8.49 3.05 -10.98
C VAL A 512 -9.35 4.04 -11.78
N GLY A 513 -9.23 4.06 -13.11
CA GLY A 513 -10.03 4.91 -14.01
C GLY A 513 -11.44 4.37 -14.23
N SER A 514 -12.33 5.23 -14.76
CA SER A 514 -13.67 4.84 -15.22
C SER A 514 -13.64 3.91 -16.44
N ASP A 515 -12.52 3.88 -17.14
CA ASP A 515 -12.28 3.05 -18.32
C ASP A 515 -11.48 1.80 -17.95
N ARG A 516 -12.14 0.65 -18.03
CA ARG A 516 -11.59 -0.67 -17.67
C ARG A 516 -11.20 -1.53 -18.87
N ASN A 517 -11.26 -0.97 -20.08
CA ASN A 517 -10.88 -1.72 -21.27
C ASN A 517 -9.39 -2.03 -21.26
N THR A 518 -9.06 -3.27 -21.54
CA THR A 518 -7.66 -3.71 -21.64
C THR A 518 -6.95 -2.96 -22.75
N ARG A 519 -5.76 -2.46 -22.43
CA ARG A 519 -4.84 -1.87 -23.40
C ARG A 519 -3.79 -2.88 -23.77
N VAL A 520 -3.65 -3.12 -25.07
CA VAL A 520 -2.70 -4.08 -25.64
C VAL A 520 -1.53 -3.33 -26.24
N ILE A 521 -0.32 -3.79 -25.95
CA ILE A 521 0.93 -3.35 -26.58
C ILE A 521 1.23 -4.28 -27.73
N VAL A 522 1.54 -3.73 -28.90
CA VAL A 522 2.17 -4.43 -30.02
C VAL A 522 3.47 -3.71 -30.41
N PHE A 523 4.38 -4.40 -31.06
CA PHE A 523 5.68 -3.87 -31.45
C PHE A 523 5.81 -3.79 -32.96
N VAL A 524 6.27 -2.64 -33.46
CA VAL A 524 6.32 -2.34 -34.90
C VAL A 524 7.70 -1.81 -35.28
N LYS A 525 8.32 -2.35 -36.33
CA LYS A 525 9.51 -1.77 -36.95
C LYS A 525 9.12 -0.73 -38.00
N ASN A 526 10.05 0.19 -38.25
CA ASN A 526 9.93 1.20 -39.30
C ASN A 526 8.66 2.08 -39.17
N LEU A 527 8.15 2.27 -37.96
CA LEU A 527 7.08 3.22 -37.65
C LEU A 527 7.71 4.47 -37.05
N GLN A 528 7.53 5.61 -37.68
CA GLN A 528 7.94 6.92 -37.17
C GLN A 528 6.76 7.88 -37.30
N LEU A 529 6.39 8.56 -36.23
CA LEU A 529 5.39 9.61 -36.33
C LEU A 529 5.96 10.80 -37.08
N ALA A 530 5.19 11.37 -37.99
CA ALA A 530 5.54 12.62 -38.65
C ALA A 530 5.41 13.80 -37.66
N GLN A 531 6.02 14.91 -38.01
CA GLN A 531 6.28 16.06 -37.13
C GLN A 531 5.03 16.64 -36.41
N ASN A 532 3.84 16.48 -37.00
CA ASN A 532 2.55 16.99 -36.47
C ASN A 532 1.59 15.85 -36.08
N GLU A 533 2.09 14.63 -36.03
CA GLU A 533 1.27 13.48 -35.71
C GLU A 533 1.34 13.16 -34.20
N THR A 534 0.20 12.77 -33.68
CA THR A 534 0.08 12.23 -32.33
C THR A 534 -0.07 10.71 -32.41
N ALA A 535 -0.05 10.02 -31.28
CA ALA A 535 -0.30 8.59 -31.25
C ALA A 535 -1.60 8.20 -31.97
N SER A 536 -2.62 9.04 -31.90
CA SER A 536 -3.94 8.81 -32.53
C SER A 536 -3.92 8.83 -34.07
N SER A 537 -2.82 9.29 -34.70
CA SER A 537 -2.62 9.18 -36.17
C SER A 537 -2.25 7.74 -36.59
N VAL A 538 -1.89 6.90 -35.64
CA VAL A 538 -1.64 5.47 -35.87
C VAL A 538 -2.91 4.70 -35.53
N LEU A 539 -3.40 3.92 -36.48
CA LEU A 539 -4.58 3.08 -36.30
C LEU A 539 -4.15 1.62 -36.15
N VAL A 540 -4.74 0.93 -35.20
CA VAL A 540 -4.64 -0.52 -35.08
C VAL A 540 -5.93 -1.11 -35.62
N SER A 541 -5.82 -1.83 -36.73
CA SER A 541 -6.94 -2.54 -37.33
C SER A 541 -7.04 -3.93 -36.76
N LEU A 542 -8.21 -4.26 -36.25
CA LEU A 542 -8.55 -5.54 -35.66
C LEU A 542 -9.65 -6.21 -36.47
N VAL A 543 -9.53 -7.51 -36.71
CA VAL A 543 -10.63 -8.32 -37.27
C VAL A 543 -10.87 -9.47 -36.28
N ASP A 544 -12.02 -9.46 -35.64
CA ASP A 544 -12.36 -10.40 -34.58
C ASP A 544 -12.81 -11.79 -35.12
N ALA A 545 -13.10 -12.71 -34.23
CA ALA A 545 -13.53 -14.07 -34.56
C ALA A 545 -14.85 -14.14 -35.34
N ASN A 546 -15.67 -13.07 -35.30
CA ASN A 546 -16.91 -12.92 -36.07
C ASN A 546 -16.71 -12.19 -37.41
N ASN A 547 -15.45 -11.94 -37.82
CA ASN A 547 -15.07 -11.13 -39.00
C ASN A 547 -15.53 -9.65 -38.90
N GLN A 548 -15.81 -9.14 -37.69
CA GLN A 548 -16.08 -7.73 -37.51
C GLN A 548 -14.77 -6.95 -37.46
N SER A 549 -14.70 -5.86 -38.22
CA SER A 549 -13.52 -4.99 -38.30
C SER A 549 -13.64 -3.79 -37.38
N PHE A 550 -12.53 -3.43 -36.71
CA PHE A 550 -12.40 -2.24 -35.88
C PHE A 550 -11.11 -1.51 -36.26
N ASP A 551 -11.16 -0.22 -36.46
CA ASP A 551 -10.00 0.66 -36.55
C ASP A 551 -9.90 1.47 -35.27
N VAL A 552 -8.90 1.18 -34.44
CA VAL A 552 -8.72 1.77 -33.11
C VAL A 552 -7.51 2.69 -33.15
N ALA A 553 -7.67 3.93 -32.76
CA ALA A 553 -6.56 4.86 -32.62
C ALA A 553 -5.63 4.42 -31.49
N ALA A 554 -4.32 4.51 -31.70
CA ALA A 554 -3.36 4.25 -30.65
C ALA A 554 -3.46 5.29 -29.54
N ASP A 555 -3.43 4.85 -28.29
CA ASP A 555 -3.33 5.72 -27.11
C ASP A 555 -1.87 6.23 -26.95
N VAL A 556 -0.88 5.36 -27.24
CA VAL A 556 0.54 5.66 -27.11
C VAL A 556 1.33 5.04 -28.26
N VAL A 557 2.29 5.80 -28.79
CA VAL A 557 3.30 5.33 -29.74
C VAL A 557 4.66 5.80 -29.22
N ARG A 558 5.55 4.88 -28.86
CA ARG A 558 6.87 5.23 -28.30
C ARG A 558 7.98 4.25 -28.72
N PRO A 559 9.21 4.72 -28.93
CA PRO A 559 10.35 3.85 -29.18
C PRO A 559 10.61 2.86 -28.04
N VAL A 560 11.07 1.67 -28.37
CA VAL A 560 11.60 0.70 -27.40
C VAL A 560 13.11 0.92 -27.27
N PRO A 561 13.61 1.24 -26.06
CA PRO A 561 15.02 1.55 -25.86
C PRO A 561 15.96 0.45 -26.40
N ASN A 562 17.07 0.88 -27.05
CA ASN A 562 18.10 0.00 -27.61
C ASN A 562 17.60 -0.99 -28.67
N THR A 563 16.48 -0.72 -29.31
CA THR A 563 15.92 -1.54 -30.40
C THR A 563 15.46 -0.66 -31.57
N ASP A 564 15.13 -1.29 -32.71
CA ASP A 564 14.49 -0.64 -33.86
C ASP A 564 12.96 -0.76 -33.83
N PHE A 565 12.40 -1.13 -32.66
CA PHE A 565 10.96 -1.27 -32.46
C PHE A 565 10.33 -0.04 -31.83
N VAL A 566 9.06 0.15 -32.16
CA VAL A 566 8.15 1.11 -31.54
C VAL A 566 7.02 0.34 -30.87
N GLN A 567 6.70 0.67 -29.63
CA GLN A 567 5.50 0.19 -28.95
C GLN A 567 4.30 1.00 -29.46
N VAL A 568 3.26 0.28 -29.84
CA VAL A 568 1.95 0.84 -30.15
C VAL A 568 0.95 0.30 -29.13
N ILE A 569 0.39 1.17 -28.31
CA ILE A 569 -0.57 0.81 -27.26
C ILE A 569 -1.94 1.25 -27.72
N PHE A 570 -2.90 0.36 -27.70
CA PHE A 570 -4.27 0.62 -28.11
C PHE A 570 -5.27 -0.07 -27.17
N ARG A 571 -6.49 0.42 -27.16
CA ARG A 571 -7.58 -0.07 -26.33
C ARG A 571 -8.40 -1.12 -27.07
N LEU A 572 -8.71 -2.24 -26.43
CA LEU A 572 -9.62 -3.22 -26.99
C LEU A 572 -11.05 -2.65 -27.07
N PRO A 573 -11.75 -2.79 -28.21
CA PRO A 573 -13.16 -2.43 -28.29
C PRO A 573 -14.03 -3.26 -27.34
N THR A 574 -15.00 -2.65 -26.69
CA THR A 574 -15.91 -3.34 -25.75
C THR A 574 -16.75 -4.44 -26.39
N THR A 575 -16.99 -4.36 -27.69
CA THR A 575 -17.83 -5.27 -28.47
C THR A 575 -17.03 -6.31 -29.25
N ILE A 576 -15.71 -6.36 -29.08
CA ILE A 576 -14.86 -7.32 -29.81
C ILE A 576 -15.19 -8.76 -29.39
N ALA A 577 -15.37 -9.64 -30.38
CA ALA A 577 -15.72 -11.03 -30.14
C ALA A 577 -14.50 -11.82 -29.58
N GLN A 578 -14.81 -12.79 -28.75
CA GLN A 578 -13.81 -13.70 -28.18
C GLN A 578 -13.30 -14.68 -29.25
N GLY A 579 -12.04 -15.06 -29.14
CA GLY A 579 -11.37 -15.96 -30.05
C GLY A 579 -10.15 -15.35 -30.71
N LYS A 580 -9.79 -15.85 -31.90
CA LYS A 580 -8.67 -15.34 -32.68
C LYS A 580 -9.06 -13.97 -33.27
N CYS A 581 -8.22 -12.98 -33.07
CA CYS A 581 -8.34 -11.64 -33.63
C CYS A 581 -7.09 -11.34 -34.46
N VAL A 582 -7.28 -10.95 -35.70
CA VAL A 582 -6.19 -10.49 -36.59
C VAL A 582 -5.88 -9.05 -36.28
N VAL A 583 -4.61 -8.70 -36.18
CA VAL A 583 -4.12 -7.35 -35.87
C VAL A 583 -3.15 -6.86 -36.94
N MET A 584 -3.27 -5.62 -37.35
CA MET A 584 -2.32 -4.90 -38.21
C MET A 584 -2.27 -3.43 -37.81
N VAL A 585 -1.17 -2.76 -38.14
CA VAL A 585 -0.97 -1.34 -37.81
C VAL A 585 -0.96 -0.53 -39.10
N LYS A 586 -1.67 0.58 -39.10
CA LYS A 586 -1.80 1.53 -40.24
C LYS A 586 -1.28 2.91 -39.84
N ALA A 587 -0.38 3.45 -40.63
CA ALA A 587 0.09 4.83 -40.51
C ALA A 587 0.60 5.33 -41.86
N HIS A 588 0.48 6.62 -42.13
CA HIS A 588 1.00 7.27 -43.36
C HIS A 588 0.57 6.60 -44.69
N GLY A 589 -0.65 6.07 -44.72
CA GLY A 589 -1.12 5.32 -45.90
C GLY A 589 -0.49 3.93 -46.09
N GLN A 590 0.34 3.50 -45.17
CA GLN A 590 0.94 2.15 -45.15
C GLN A 590 0.24 1.25 -44.12
N THR A 591 0.31 -0.06 -44.36
CA THR A 591 -0.20 -1.10 -43.46
C THR A 591 0.90 -2.10 -43.20
N SER A 592 1.08 -2.52 -41.96
CA SER A 592 2.03 -3.57 -41.59
C SER A 592 1.60 -4.95 -42.12
N ASN A 593 2.47 -5.95 -41.98
CA ASN A 593 2.05 -7.36 -42.04
C ASN A 593 0.99 -7.64 -40.96
N THR A 594 0.24 -8.70 -41.15
CA THR A 594 -0.77 -9.17 -40.19
C THR A 594 -0.11 -10.03 -39.10
N GLY A 595 -0.64 -9.90 -37.89
CA GLY A 595 -0.40 -10.83 -36.79
C GLY A 595 -1.73 -11.28 -36.18
N SER A 596 -1.71 -12.19 -35.23
CA SER A 596 -2.90 -12.58 -34.49
C SER A 596 -2.70 -12.44 -32.99
N ILE A 597 -3.77 -12.13 -32.29
CA ILE A 597 -3.89 -12.15 -30.82
C ILE A 597 -5.15 -12.95 -30.46
N ARG A 598 -5.25 -13.40 -29.24
CA ARG A 598 -6.48 -14.07 -28.76
C ARG A 598 -7.20 -13.20 -27.73
N ILE A 599 -8.51 -13.10 -27.89
CA ILE A 599 -9.41 -12.46 -26.94
C ILE A 599 -10.07 -13.55 -26.12
N GLY A 600 -9.94 -13.45 -24.78
CA GLY A 600 -10.46 -14.41 -23.80
C GLY A 600 -11.61 -13.87 -22.96
N TYR A 601 -12.05 -14.71 -22.00
CA TYR A 601 -13.06 -14.36 -21.04
C TYR A 601 -12.49 -13.49 -19.91
#